data_8ea400729c6581d4ddbfb1377039405d
#
_entry.id   8ea400729c6581d4ddbfb1377039405d
#
_cell.length_a   1.000
_cell.length_b   1.000
_cell.length_c   1.000
_cell.angle_alpha   90.00
_cell.angle_beta   90.00
_cell.angle_gamma   90.00
#
_symmetry.space_group_name_H-M   'P 1'
#
loop_
_entity.id
_entity.type
_entity.pdbx_description
1 polymer ?
#
loop_
_entity_poly.entity_id
_entity_poly.type
_entity_poly.pdbx_seq_one_letter_code
_entity_poly.pdbx_strand_id
1 'polypeptide(L)'
;MPVTLDNKLVIAISSRALFDLDESHRVFEQEGLAAYSSYQVAREEEPLAPGEAFPLVEKLLRINERLEGDARVEVVLLSRNSADTGLRVFNSIQHYGLAISRAAFCGGASPWRYVNAFGCHLFLSTEPEDVRNALECGVAAATLVSSRGAGGADDQLRFAFDGDAVIFSDEAERVFKLEGLEAFTASERASARKPLEGGPFKPFLAALHELQQAFPPAEAPIRTALVTARSAPAHERVIHTLRAWNIRIDESIFLGGLDKADFLRA
;
A
#
# COMPACT_ATOMS: atom_id res chain seq x y z
N MET A 1 5.76 -20.17 -21.91
CA MET A 1 5.23 -20.45 -20.56
C MET A 1 4.28 -19.33 -20.21
N PRO A 2 3.22 -19.54 -19.41
CA PRO A 2 2.42 -18.43 -18.92
C PRO A 2 3.31 -17.49 -18.10
N VAL A 3 3.08 -16.19 -18.23
CA VAL A 3 3.76 -15.19 -17.40
C VAL A 3 3.21 -15.28 -15.98
N THR A 4 4.09 -15.41 -14.99
CA THR A 4 3.71 -15.39 -13.57
C THR A 4 4.16 -14.08 -12.92
N LEU A 5 3.52 -13.72 -11.81
CA LEU A 5 3.91 -12.58 -10.97
C LEU A 5 4.69 -13.03 -9.71
N ASP A 6 5.10 -14.30 -9.70
CA ASP A 6 5.91 -14.86 -8.64
C ASP A 6 7.23 -14.10 -8.49
N ASN A 7 7.68 -13.94 -7.27
CA ASN A 7 8.90 -13.18 -6.92
C ASN A 7 8.86 -11.67 -7.27
N LYS A 8 7.67 -11.11 -7.48
CA LYS A 8 7.49 -9.67 -7.66
C LYS A 8 6.77 -9.05 -6.47
N LEU A 9 7.13 -7.83 -6.15
CA LEU A 9 6.28 -6.95 -5.33
C LEU A 9 5.12 -6.48 -6.22
N VAL A 10 3.91 -7.00 -5.97
CA VAL A 10 2.71 -6.65 -6.74
C VAL A 10 1.86 -5.66 -5.95
N ILE A 11 1.61 -4.50 -6.53
CA ILE A 11 0.79 -3.43 -5.94
C ILE A 11 -0.40 -3.17 -6.83
N ALA A 12 -1.59 -3.29 -6.27
CA ALA A 12 -2.81 -2.89 -6.94
C ALA A 12 -3.15 -1.43 -6.63
N ILE A 13 -3.62 -0.70 -7.63
CA ILE A 13 -3.99 0.71 -7.50
C ILE A 13 -5.34 0.97 -8.16
N SER A 14 -6.22 1.74 -7.51
CA SER A 14 -7.46 2.17 -8.16
C SER A 14 -7.21 3.32 -9.15
N SER A 15 -8.03 3.42 -10.19
CA SER A 15 -7.89 4.49 -11.18
C SER A 15 -8.01 5.89 -10.58
N ARG A 16 -8.89 6.09 -9.57
CA ARG A 16 -9.04 7.36 -8.84
C ARG A 16 -7.88 7.66 -7.89
N ALA A 17 -7.14 6.65 -7.46
CA ALA A 17 -5.92 6.85 -6.70
C ALA A 17 -4.75 7.25 -7.60
N LEU A 18 -4.67 6.65 -8.79
CA LEU A 18 -3.60 6.91 -9.76
C LEU A 18 -3.76 8.26 -10.47
N PHE A 19 -4.99 8.60 -10.86
CA PHE A 19 -5.32 9.83 -11.59
C PHE A 19 -6.44 10.62 -10.91
N ASP A 20 -6.43 11.93 -11.10
CA ASP A 20 -7.53 12.80 -10.72
C ASP A 20 -8.73 12.57 -11.66
N LEU A 21 -9.78 12.01 -11.11
CA LEU A 21 -11.05 11.75 -11.79
C LEU A 21 -12.21 12.54 -11.16
N ASP A 22 -11.94 13.57 -10.37
CA ASP A 22 -12.97 14.29 -9.62
C ASP A 22 -13.98 15.01 -10.51
N GLU A 23 -13.51 15.56 -11.64
CA GLU A 23 -14.42 16.21 -12.60
C GLU A 23 -15.38 15.19 -13.22
N SER A 24 -14.86 14.07 -13.70
CA SER A 24 -15.69 13.01 -14.29
C SER A 24 -16.61 12.35 -13.25
N HIS A 25 -16.16 12.24 -12.00
CA HIS A 25 -16.99 11.73 -10.91
C HIS A 25 -18.16 12.67 -10.60
N ARG A 26 -17.95 13.98 -10.63
CA ARG A 26 -19.06 14.95 -10.50
C ARG A 26 -20.11 14.79 -11.61
N VAL A 27 -19.69 14.53 -12.85
CA VAL A 27 -20.63 14.22 -13.96
C VAL A 27 -21.42 12.95 -13.62
N PHE A 28 -20.77 11.92 -13.09
CA PHE A 28 -21.47 10.70 -12.66
C PHE A 28 -22.51 10.96 -11.57
N GLU A 29 -22.16 11.74 -10.54
CA GLU A 29 -23.06 12.05 -9.43
C GLU A 29 -24.26 12.92 -9.84
N GLN A 30 -24.05 13.86 -10.76
CA GLN A 30 -25.08 14.83 -11.18
C GLN A 30 -25.95 14.33 -12.32
N GLU A 31 -25.36 13.60 -13.27
CA GLU A 31 -26.00 13.26 -14.54
C GLU A 31 -26.11 11.75 -14.80
N GLY A 32 -25.46 10.94 -13.95
CA GLY A 32 -25.53 9.48 -13.98
C GLY A 32 -24.54 8.82 -14.94
N LEU A 33 -24.67 7.49 -15.04
CA LEU A 33 -23.70 6.62 -15.73
C LEU A 33 -23.56 6.92 -17.23
N ALA A 34 -24.66 7.21 -17.92
CA ALA A 34 -24.64 7.45 -19.36
C ALA A 34 -23.87 8.73 -19.70
N ALA A 35 -24.10 9.81 -18.95
CA ALA A 35 -23.36 11.06 -19.10
C ALA A 35 -21.87 10.89 -18.79
N TYR A 36 -21.55 10.18 -17.70
CA TYR A 36 -20.18 9.83 -17.35
C TYR A 36 -19.48 9.08 -18.48
N SER A 37 -20.12 8.05 -19.04
CA SER A 37 -19.55 7.27 -20.15
C SER A 37 -19.28 8.17 -21.37
N SER A 38 -20.27 8.97 -21.77
CA SER A 38 -20.10 9.92 -22.88
C SER A 38 -19.00 10.95 -22.64
N TYR A 39 -18.88 11.44 -21.39
CA TYR A 39 -17.84 12.38 -20.99
C TYR A 39 -16.43 11.76 -21.13
N GLN A 40 -16.25 10.52 -20.66
CA GLN A 40 -14.96 9.83 -20.72
C GLN A 40 -14.57 9.49 -22.17
N VAL A 41 -15.51 8.98 -22.97
CA VAL A 41 -15.28 8.66 -24.38
C VAL A 41 -14.93 9.90 -25.19
N ALA A 42 -15.67 11.01 -25.00
CA ALA A 42 -15.40 12.26 -25.71
C ALA A 42 -14.00 12.85 -25.41
N ARG A 43 -13.37 12.43 -24.30
CA ARG A 43 -12.07 12.91 -23.82
C ARG A 43 -11.01 11.80 -23.72
N GLU A 44 -11.20 10.69 -24.42
CA GLU A 44 -10.31 9.53 -24.28
C GLU A 44 -8.85 9.83 -24.65
N GLU A 45 -8.62 10.81 -25.54
CA GLU A 45 -7.27 11.28 -25.93
C GLU A 45 -6.72 12.38 -25.00
N GLU A 46 -7.53 12.94 -24.11
CA GLU A 46 -7.08 13.95 -23.13
C GLU A 46 -6.51 13.25 -21.89
N PRO A 47 -5.19 13.38 -21.60
CA PRO A 47 -4.60 12.76 -20.44
C PRO A 47 -5.25 13.24 -19.14
N LEU A 48 -5.47 12.32 -18.22
CA LEU A 48 -5.90 12.62 -16.86
C LEU A 48 -4.74 13.25 -16.07
N ALA A 49 -5.05 14.18 -15.18
CA ALA A 49 -4.07 14.73 -14.27
C ALA A 49 -3.59 13.64 -13.25
N PRO A 50 -2.34 13.70 -12.77
CA PRO A 50 -1.85 12.82 -11.71
C PRO A 50 -2.72 12.90 -10.44
N GLY A 51 -3.05 11.74 -9.88
CA GLY A 51 -3.74 11.61 -8.59
C GLY A 51 -2.77 11.47 -7.41
N GLU A 52 -3.31 11.24 -6.22
CA GLU A 52 -2.54 11.19 -4.96
C GLU A 52 -1.47 10.08 -4.96
N ALA A 53 -1.74 8.93 -5.57
CA ALA A 53 -0.77 7.83 -5.62
C ALA A 53 0.21 7.92 -6.79
N PHE A 54 0.04 8.85 -7.71
CA PHE A 54 0.89 8.92 -8.91
C PHE A 54 2.38 8.99 -8.59
N PRO A 55 2.85 9.88 -7.68
CA PRO A 55 4.27 9.95 -7.34
C PRO A 55 4.81 8.66 -6.70
N LEU A 56 3.99 7.97 -5.90
CA LEU A 56 4.34 6.69 -5.31
C LEU A 56 4.52 5.61 -6.39
N VAL A 57 3.55 5.52 -7.32
CA VAL A 57 3.58 4.54 -8.42
C VAL A 57 4.77 4.78 -9.34
N GLU A 58 5.04 6.03 -9.69
CA GLU A 58 6.20 6.40 -10.51
C GLU A 58 7.51 5.96 -9.84
N LYS A 59 7.72 6.28 -8.57
CA LYS A 59 8.91 5.86 -7.82
C LYS A 59 9.02 4.33 -7.73
N LEU A 60 7.92 3.63 -7.49
CA LEU A 60 7.88 2.16 -7.45
C LEU A 60 8.31 1.55 -8.78
N LEU A 61 7.80 2.04 -9.90
CA LEU A 61 8.15 1.54 -11.23
C LEU A 61 9.61 1.83 -11.60
N ARG A 62 10.15 2.99 -11.19
CA ARG A 62 11.57 3.34 -11.39
C ARG A 62 12.55 2.40 -10.67
N ILE A 63 12.12 1.67 -9.65
CA ILE A 63 12.97 0.66 -9.01
C ILE A 63 13.41 -0.40 -10.01
N ASN A 64 12.53 -0.77 -10.95
CA ASN A 64 12.87 -1.74 -11.99
C ASN A 64 14.02 -1.30 -12.90
N GLU A 65 14.20 0.02 -13.12
CA GLU A 65 15.28 0.57 -13.93
C GLU A 65 16.67 0.43 -13.26
N ARG A 66 16.65 0.25 -11.93
CA ARG A 66 17.86 0.10 -11.10
C ARG A 66 18.23 -1.37 -10.85
N LEU A 67 17.40 -2.30 -11.28
CA LEU A 67 17.61 -3.73 -11.12
C LEU A 67 18.27 -4.32 -12.39
N GLU A 68 19.25 -5.19 -12.18
CA GLU A 68 19.77 -6.01 -13.26
C GLU A 68 18.86 -7.22 -13.48
N GLY A 69 18.35 -7.41 -14.69
CA GLY A 69 17.50 -8.55 -15.05
C GLY A 69 16.00 -8.22 -15.08
N ASP A 70 15.18 -9.15 -14.62
CA ASP A 70 13.72 -9.04 -14.70
C ASP A 70 13.15 -8.02 -13.71
N ALA A 71 12.11 -7.30 -14.13
CA ALA A 71 11.35 -6.39 -13.28
C ALA A 71 10.79 -7.11 -12.05
N ARG A 72 11.07 -6.57 -10.87
CA ARG A 72 10.61 -7.12 -9.57
C ARG A 72 9.46 -6.34 -8.93
N VAL A 73 9.10 -5.20 -9.49
CA VAL A 73 7.92 -4.43 -9.09
C VAL A 73 6.89 -4.48 -10.20
N GLU A 74 5.67 -4.82 -9.85
CA GLU A 74 4.52 -4.86 -10.76
C GLU A 74 3.41 -3.98 -10.18
N VAL A 75 2.87 -3.08 -10.99
CA VAL A 75 1.68 -2.32 -10.64
C VAL A 75 0.51 -2.78 -11.50
N VAL A 76 -0.60 -3.10 -10.86
CA VAL A 76 -1.83 -3.58 -11.49
C VAL A 76 -2.95 -2.55 -11.25
N LEU A 77 -3.66 -2.16 -12.30
CA LEU A 77 -4.80 -1.26 -12.18
C LEU A 77 -6.07 -2.05 -11.83
N LEU A 78 -6.70 -1.72 -10.73
CA LEU A 78 -8.00 -2.27 -10.35
C LEU A 78 -9.04 -1.14 -10.34
N SER A 79 -10.02 -1.18 -11.25
CA SER A 79 -10.91 -0.05 -11.51
C SER A 79 -12.37 -0.44 -11.54
N ARG A 80 -13.24 0.42 -10.97
CA ARG A 80 -14.68 0.33 -11.11
C ARG A 80 -15.17 0.79 -12.50
N ASN A 81 -14.34 1.42 -13.31
CA ASN A 81 -14.68 1.79 -14.67
C ASN A 81 -15.11 0.58 -15.50
N SER A 82 -15.87 0.80 -16.56
CA SER A 82 -16.03 -0.19 -17.63
C SER A 82 -14.77 -0.23 -18.50
N ALA A 83 -14.63 -1.23 -19.35
CA ALA A 83 -13.53 -1.28 -20.31
C ALA A 83 -13.53 -0.05 -21.25
N ASP A 84 -14.71 0.38 -21.66
CA ASP A 84 -14.93 1.55 -22.54
C ASP A 84 -14.43 2.85 -21.89
N THR A 85 -14.89 3.14 -20.66
CA THR A 85 -14.44 4.34 -19.93
C THR A 85 -13.00 4.20 -19.38
N GLY A 86 -12.49 2.99 -19.31
CA GLY A 86 -11.13 2.68 -18.92
C GLY A 86 -10.06 2.99 -19.98
N LEU A 87 -10.46 3.18 -21.23
CA LEU A 87 -9.53 3.50 -22.32
C LEU A 87 -8.77 4.80 -22.03
N ARG A 88 -9.46 5.85 -21.58
CA ARG A 88 -8.84 7.12 -21.17
C ARG A 88 -7.76 6.91 -20.08
N VAL A 89 -8.00 5.99 -19.15
CA VAL A 89 -7.01 5.66 -18.11
C VAL A 89 -5.77 4.99 -18.72
N PHE A 90 -5.94 4.07 -19.66
CA PHE A 90 -4.81 3.46 -20.36
C PHE A 90 -4.05 4.45 -21.24
N ASN A 91 -4.75 5.34 -21.95
CA ASN A 91 -4.12 6.41 -22.74
C ASN A 91 -3.30 7.35 -21.83
N SER A 92 -3.80 7.65 -20.63
CA SER A 92 -3.07 8.43 -19.63
C SER A 92 -1.84 7.67 -19.09
N ILE A 93 -1.94 6.38 -18.80
CA ILE A 93 -0.81 5.53 -18.43
C ILE A 93 0.28 5.57 -19.51
N GLN A 94 -0.11 5.45 -20.79
CA GLN A 94 0.81 5.52 -21.91
C GLN A 94 1.43 6.91 -22.07
N HIS A 95 0.63 7.98 -21.92
CA HIS A 95 1.08 9.37 -22.00
C HIS A 95 2.20 9.65 -20.98
N TYR A 96 2.06 9.16 -19.75
CA TYR A 96 3.07 9.32 -18.69
C TYR A 96 4.19 8.28 -18.72
N GLY A 97 4.17 7.35 -19.67
CA GLY A 97 5.20 6.31 -19.77
C GLY A 97 5.24 5.33 -18.60
N LEU A 98 4.11 5.16 -17.89
CA LEU A 98 4.05 4.22 -16.77
C LEU A 98 4.03 2.77 -17.28
N ALA A 99 4.90 1.91 -16.74
CA ALA A 99 4.98 0.51 -17.09
C ALA A 99 3.87 -0.33 -16.43
N ILE A 100 2.60 0.06 -16.66
CA ILE A 100 1.41 -0.62 -16.18
C ILE A 100 0.70 -1.26 -17.38
N SER A 101 0.72 -2.58 -17.45
CA SER A 101 0.14 -3.33 -18.58
C SER A 101 -1.04 -4.23 -18.20
N ARG A 102 -1.31 -4.36 -16.89
CA ARG A 102 -2.38 -5.23 -16.36
C ARG A 102 -3.44 -4.43 -15.67
N ALA A 103 -4.70 -4.75 -15.97
CA ALA A 103 -5.85 -4.10 -15.35
C ALA A 103 -7.04 -5.03 -15.22
N ALA A 104 -7.93 -4.72 -14.27
CA ALA A 104 -9.29 -5.22 -14.23
C ALA A 104 -10.26 -4.04 -14.20
N PHE A 105 -11.12 -3.95 -15.21
CA PHE A 105 -12.24 -3.00 -15.27
C PHE A 105 -13.53 -3.72 -14.92
N CYS A 106 -14.25 -3.25 -13.91
CA CYS A 106 -15.33 -4.00 -13.28
C CYS A 106 -16.73 -3.48 -13.57
N GLY A 107 -16.87 -2.44 -14.41
CA GLY A 107 -18.17 -1.92 -14.86
C GLY A 107 -19.09 -1.48 -13.72
N GLY A 108 -18.55 -0.75 -12.73
CA GLY A 108 -19.25 -0.29 -11.54
C GLY A 108 -19.13 -1.22 -10.33
N ALA A 109 -18.81 -2.51 -10.53
CA ALA A 109 -18.60 -3.44 -9.43
C ALA A 109 -17.26 -3.19 -8.71
N SER A 110 -17.18 -3.55 -7.43
CA SER A 110 -15.95 -3.47 -6.65
C SER A 110 -14.87 -4.41 -7.21
N PRO A 111 -13.62 -3.91 -7.40
CA PRO A 111 -12.55 -4.70 -8.00
C PRO A 111 -11.77 -5.55 -6.99
N TRP A 112 -12.00 -5.43 -5.69
CA TRP A 112 -11.24 -6.10 -4.62
C TRP A 112 -11.12 -7.62 -4.82
N ARG A 113 -12.12 -8.25 -5.41
CA ARG A 113 -12.13 -9.71 -5.68
C ARG A 113 -10.96 -10.21 -6.53
N TYR A 114 -10.26 -9.31 -7.22
CA TYR A 114 -9.11 -9.67 -8.05
C TYR A 114 -7.76 -9.49 -7.36
N VAL A 115 -7.71 -8.94 -6.13
CA VAL A 115 -6.43 -8.71 -5.43
C VAL A 115 -5.67 -10.00 -5.20
N ASN A 116 -6.35 -11.09 -4.81
CA ASN A 116 -5.73 -12.40 -4.62
C ASN A 116 -5.36 -13.06 -5.95
N ALA A 117 -6.17 -12.89 -7.00
CA ALA A 117 -5.90 -13.47 -8.31
C ALA A 117 -4.64 -12.88 -8.96
N PHE A 118 -4.34 -11.61 -8.70
CA PHE A 118 -3.09 -10.98 -9.12
C PHE A 118 -1.93 -11.18 -8.14
N GLY A 119 -2.15 -11.84 -7.01
CA GLY A 119 -1.13 -12.00 -5.97
C GLY A 119 -0.69 -10.67 -5.36
N CYS A 120 -1.60 -9.74 -5.16
CA CYS A 120 -1.28 -8.40 -4.67
C CYS A 120 -0.76 -8.44 -3.23
N HIS A 121 0.33 -7.73 -2.98
CA HIS A 121 0.87 -7.51 -1.65
C HIS A 121 0.29 -6.27 -0.97
N LEU A 122 -0.15 -5.28 -1.77
CA LEU A 122 -0.78 -4.05 -1.30
C LEU A 122 -1.86 -3.62 -2.29
N PHE A 123 -2.99 -3.15 -1.77
CA PHE A 123 -4.03 -2.49 -2.56
C PHE A 123 -4.27 -1.07 -2.06
N LEU A 124 -4.15 -0.09 -2.96
CA LEU A 124 -4.38 1.32 -2.67
C LEU A 124 -5.62 1.83 -3.42
N SER A 125 -6.57 2.36 -2.69
CA SER A 125 -7.83 2.86 -3.25
C SER A 125 -8.28 4.14 -2.57
N THR A 126 -9.10 4.92 -3.23
CA THR A 126 -9.84 6.04 -2.63
C THR A 126 -11.17 5.59 -2.02
N GLU A 127 -11.58 4.34 -2.25
CA GLU A 127 -12.86 3.77 -1.78
C GLU A 127 -12.65 2.94 -0.51
N PRO A 128 -13.12 3.41 0.68
CA PRO A 128 -12.90 2.69 1.95
C PRO A 128 -13.53 1.29 1.99
N GLU A 129 -14.64 1.09 1.27
CA GLU A 129 -15.30 -0.21 1.20
C GLU A 129 -14.43 -1.25 0.46
N ASP A 130 -13.80 -0.87 -0.66
CA ASP A 130 -12.90 -1.74 -1.41
C ASP A 130 -11.67 -2.12 -0.56
N VAL A 131 -11.16 -1.17 0.21
CA VAL A 131 -10.03 -1.38 1.14
C VAL A 131 -10.42 -2.36 2.25
N ARG A 132 -11.59 -2.18 2.88
CA ARG A 132 -12.07 -3.09 3.92
C ARG A 132 -12.19 -4.52 3.40
N ASN A 133 -12.82 -4.69 2.25
CA ASN A 133 -13.00 -6.01 1.64
C ASN A 133 -11.66 -6.68 1.28
N ALA A 134 -10.67 -5.91 0.83
CA ALA A 134 -9.32 -6.43 0.56
C ALA A 134 -8.62 -6.89 1.84
N LEU A 135 -8.72 -6.11 2.94
CA LEU A 135 -8.19 -6.49 4.25
C LEU A 135 -8.85 -7.77 4.78
N GLU A 136 -10.17 -7.91 4.63
CA GLU A 136 -10.91 -9.13 5.01
C GLU A 136 -10.48 -10.36 4.20
N CYS A 137 -9.99 -10.16 2.96
CA CYS A 137 -9.37 -11.21 2.14
C CYS A 137 -7.91 -11.51 2.49
N GLY A 138 -7.34 -10.84 3.51
CA GLY A 138 -5.96 -11.03 3.95
C GLY A 138 -4.91 -10.31 3.11
N VAL A 139 -5.30 -9.36 2.24
CA VAL A 139 -4.38 -8.51 1.49
C VAL A 139 -4.25 -7.15 2.20
N ALA A 140 -3.01 -6.69 2.40
CA ALA A 140 -2.78 -5.34 2.91
C ALA A 140 -3.45 -4.31 2.00
N ALA A 141 -4.20 -3.39 2.59
CA ALA A 141 -4.87 -2.35 1.82
C ALA A 141 -4.96 -1.04 2.62
N ALA A 142 -4.94 0.09 1.92
CA ALA A 142 -5.07 1.40 2.54
C ALA A 142 -5.91 2.35 1.69
N THR A 143 -6.74 3.14 2.38
CA THR A 143 -7.45 4.25 1.77
C THR A 143 -6.51 5.44 1.67
N LEU A 144 -6.36 5.96 0.46
CA LEU A 144 -5.60 7.18 0.24
C LEU A 144 -6.44 8.39 0.64
N VAL A 145 -5.84 9.25 1.42
CA VAL A 145 -6.40 10.55 1.78
C VAL A 145 -5.58 11.65 1.13
N SER A 146 -6.24 12.69 0.64
CA SER A 146 -5.55 13.82 0.02
C SER A 146 -4.55 14.43 1.00
N SER A 147 -3.30 14.45 0.60
CA SER A 147 -2.23 15.11 1.33
C SER A 147 -1.79 16.35 0.58
N ARG A 148 -1.83 17.52 1.22
CA ARG A 148 -1.27 18.76 0.67
C ARG A 148 0.26 18.84 0.87
N GLY A 149 0.91 17.68 1.04
CA GLY A 149 2.35 17.61 1.23
C GLY A 149 3.08 17.70 -0.10
N ALA A 150 4.06 18.58 -0.20
CA ALA A 150 5.00 18.55 -1.30
C ALA A 150 5.75 17.20 -1.25
N GLY A 151 5.59 16.39 -2.29
CA GLY A 151 6.44 15.23 -2.47
C GLY A 151 7.89 15.71 -2.50
N GLY A 152 8.73 15.24 -1.59
CA GLY A 152 10.14 15.58 -1.59
C GLY A 152 10.80 15.17 -2.91
N ALA A 153 11.79 15.95 -3.33
CA ALA A 153 12.59 15.67 -4.54
C ALA A 153 13.47 14.40 -4.41
N ASP A 154 13.35 13.68 -3.31
CA ASP A 154 14.09 12.45 -3.02
C ASP A 154 13.46 11.26 -3.77
N ASP A 155 14.26 10.54 -4.53
CA ASP A 155 13.83 9.32 -5.24
C ASP A 155 13.62 8.11 -4.32
N GLN A 156 13.98 8.22 -3.05
CA GLN A 156 13.81 7.15 -2.07
C GLN A 156 12.35 7.03 -1.61
N LEU A 157 11.82 5.82 -1.62
CA LEU A 157 10.53 5.48 -1.02
C LEU A 157 10.69 5.22 0.47
N ARG A 158 9.90 5.92 1.29
CA ARG A 158 9.89 5.77 2.74
C ARG A 158 8.54 5.26 3.19
N PHE A 159 8.52 4.06 3.77
CA PHE A 159 7.33 3.44 4.32
C PHE A 159 7.41 3.41 5.83
N ALA A 160 6.50 4.11 6.51
CA ALA A 160 6.32 4.01 7.95
C ALA A 160 5.08 3.15 8.26
N PHE A 161 5.27 2.16 9.10
CA PHE A 161 4.22 1.24 9.52
C PHE A 161 3.88 1.44 10.98
N ASP A 162 2.58 1.34 11.30
CA ASP A 162 2.18 1.07 12.68
C ASP A 162 2.48 -0.40 13.05
N GLY A 163 2.55 -0.67 14.33
CA GLY A 163 2.83 -2.02 14.85
C GLY A 163 1.57 -2.86 14.95
N ASP A 164 0.78 -2.61 16.02
CA ASP A 164 -0.38 -3.42 16.37
C ASP A 164 -1.53 -3.26 15.37
N ALA A 165 -2.18 -4.36 15.04
CA ALA A 165 -3.25 -4.46 14.03
C ALA A 165 -2.84 -4.10 12.60
N VAL A 166 -1.55 -3.82 12.33
CA VAL A 166 -0.99 -3.52 11.01
C VAL A 166 0.07 -4.54 10.62
N ILE A 167 1.31 -4.42 11.14
CA ILE A 167 2.36 -5.43 10.91
C ILE A 167 2.11 -6.67 11.76
N PHE A 168 1.71 -6.48 13.02
CA PHE A 168 1.36 -7.53 13.96
C PHE A 168 -0.16 -7.70 14.03
N SER A 169 -0.63 -8.85 14.53
CA SER A 169 -2.03 -9.04 14.86
C SER A 169 -2.50 -8.05 15.94
N ASP A 170 -3.80 -7.99 16.15
CA ASP A 170 -4.42 -7.14 17.17
C ASP A 170 -4.46 -7.79 18.58
N GLU A 171 -3.77 -8.94 18.78
CA GLU A 171 -3.85 -9.70 20.04
C GLU A 171 -3.46 -8.85 21.25
N ALA A 172 -2.38 -8.09 21.13
CA ALA A 172 -1.87 -7.25 22.22
C ALA A 172 -2.76 -6.01 22.44
N GLU A 173 -3.29 -5.43 21.38
CA GLU A 173 -4.25 -4.32 21.47
C GLU A 173 -5.55 -4.77 22.15
N ARG A 174 -6.02 -5.98 21.88
CA ARG A 174 -7.19 -6.57 22.55
C ARG A 174 -6.96 -6.72 24.06
N VAL A 175 -5.80 -7.22 24.50
CA VAL A 175 -5.45 -7.29 25.92
C VAL A 175 -5.46 -5.90 26.54
N PHE A 176 -4.84 -4.91 25.90
CA PHE A 176 -4.83 -3.53 26.37
C PHE A 176 -6.25 -2.95 26.53
N LYS A 177 -7.11 -3.14 25.53
CA LYS A 177 -8.50 -2.62 25.55
C LYS A 177 -9.38 -3.27 26.60
N LEU A 178 -9.19 -4.59 26.85
CA LEU A 178 -10.04 -5.34 27.77
C LEU A 178 -9.54 -5.28 29.22
N GLU A 179 -8.23 -5.30 29.45
CA GLU A 179 -7.62 -5.51 30.74
C GLU A 179 -6.72 -4.36 31.19
N GLY A 180 -6.43 -3.39 30.32
CA GLY A 180 -5.66 -2.20 30.62
C GLY A 180 -4.15 -2.37 30.50
N LEU A 181 -3.41 -1.29 30.84
CA LEU A 181 -1.97 -1.18 30.63
C LEU A 181 -1.15 -2.15 31.47
N GLU A 182 -1.55 -2.42 32.71
CA GLU A 182 -0.80 -3.32 33.60
C GLU A 182 -0.83 -4.77 33.07
N ALA A 183 -2.01 -5.25 32.69
CA ALA A 183 -2.19 -6.59 32.12
C ALA A 183 -1.47 -6.73 30.78
N PHE A 184 -1.56 -5.73 29.92
CA PHE A 184 -0.78 -5.66 28.67
C PHE A 184 0.71 -5.77 28.95
N THR A 185 1.25 -4.98 29.89
CA THR A 185 2.69 -4.98 30.21
C THR A 185 3.14 -6.33 30.78
N ALA A 186 2.33 -6.94 31.63
CA ALA A 186 2.62 -8.26 32.19
C ALA A 186 2.60 -9.35 31.11
N SER A 187 1.60 -9.33 30.24
CA SER A 187 1.47 -10.26 29.10
C SER A 187 2.65 -10.15 28.14
N GLU A 188 3.04 -8.93 27.77
CA GLU A 188 4.17 -8.71 26.85
C GLU A 188 5.50 -9.17 27.45
N ARG A 189 5.73 -8.96 28.76
CA ARG A 189 6.91 -9.50 29.45
C ARG A 189 6.92 -11.03 29.47
N ALA A 190 5.79 -11.65 29.81
CA ALA A 190 5.69 -13.11 29.87
C ALA A 190 5.88 -13.74 28.48
N SER A 191 5.49 -13.02 27.42
CA SER A 191 5.54 -13.48 26.04
C SER A 191 6.73 -12.90 25.25
N ALA A 192 7.70 -12.25 25.89
CA ALA A 192 8.77 -11.50 25.21
C ALA A 192 9.53 -12.31 24.15
N ARG A 193 9.69 -13.63 24.34
CA ARG A 193 10.35 -14.54 23.40
C ARG A 193 9.40 -15.28 22.46
N LYS A 194 8.08 -15.12 22.63
CA LYS A 194 7.07 -15.72 21.76
C LYS A 194 6.74 -14.71 20.66
N PRO A 195 7.02 -15.00 19.38
CA PRO A 195 6.69 -14.08 18.29
C PRO A 195 5.21 -13.72 18.28
N LEU A 196 4.91 -12.48 17.94
CA LEU A 196 3.56 -12.03 17.63
C LEU A 196 3.08 -12.69 16.32
N GLU A 197 1.79 -12.91 16.21
CA GLU A 197 1.21 -13.30 14.94
C GLU A 197 1.27 -12.13 13.93
N GLY A 198 1.33 -12.45 12.63
CA GLY A 198 1.36 -11.45 11.58
C GLY A 198 0.01 -10.76 11.41
N GLY A 199 0.06 -9.45 11.26
CA GLY A 199 -1.05 -8.64 10.82
C GLY A 199 -1.18 -8.61 9.28
N PRO A 200 -2.17 -7.86 8.76
CA PRO A 200 -2.47 -7.83 7.33
C PRO A 200 -1.32 -7.28 6.47
N PHE A 201 -0.45 -6.42 7.02
CA PHE A 201 0.66 -5.83 6.30
C PHE A 201 1.97 -6.62 6.37
N LYS A 202 2.02 -7.74 7.11
CA LYS A 202 3.23 -8.59 7.18
C LYS A 202 3.69 -9.09 5.80
N PRO A 203 2.81 -9.60 4.90
CA PRO A 203 3.24 -10.06 3.57
C PRO A 203 3.82 -8.92 2.72
N PHE A 204 3.24 -7.73 2.79
CA PHE A 204 3.74 -6.56 2.09
C PHE A 204 5.13 -6.14 2.60
N LEU A 205 5.30 -6.07 3.93
CA LEU A 205 6.59 -5.76 4.55
C LEU A 205 7.66 -6.79 4.18
N ALA A 206 7.32 -8.08 4.14
CA ALA A 206 8.25 -9.13 3.72
C ALA A 206 8.68 -8.96 2.26
N ALA A 207 7.74 -8.67 1.35
CA ALA A 207 8.04 -8.41 -0.06
C ALA A 207 8.91 -7.15 -0.26
N LEU A 208 8.67 -6.08 0.53
CA LEU A 208 9.55 -4.90 0.54
C LEU A 208 10.97 -5.26 0.99
N HIS A 209 11.09 -6.07 2.05
CA HIS A 209 12.39 -6.51 2.56
C HIS A 209 13.15 -7.34 1.52
N GLU A 210 12.50 -8.28 0.84
CA GLU A 210 13.10 -9.06 -0.25
C GLU A 210 13.57 -8.15 -1.41
N LEU A 211 12.81 -7.12 -1.74
CA LEU A 211 13.19 -6.16 -2.77
C LEU A 211 14.40 -5.31 -2.31
N GLN A 212 14.44 -4.89 -1.04
CA GLN A 212 15.58 -4.16 -0.47
C GLN A 212 16.88 -4.97 -0.54
N GLN A 213 16.82 -6.31 -0.38
CA GLN A 213 17.99 -7.18 -0.44
C GLN A 213 18.67 -7.22 -1.82
N ALA A 214 17.99 -6.78 -2.86
CA ALA A 214 18.58 -6.66 -4.21
C ALA A 214 19.54 -5.47 -4.34
N PHE A 215 19.64 -4.62 -3.32
CA PHE A 215 20.46 -3.41 -3.33
C PHE A 215 21.45 -3.38 -2.18
N PRO A 216 22.63 -2.77 -2.34
CA PRO A 216 23.49 -2.43 -1.22
C PRO A 216 22.72 -1.55 -0.20
N PRO A 217 22.86 -1.75 1.10
CA PRO A 217 22.07 -1.02 2.11
C PRO A 217 22.12 0.51 2.00
N ALA A 218 23.26 1.06 1.58
CA ALA A 218 23.42 2.51 1.40
C ALA A 218 22.73 3.07 0.14
N GLU A 219 22.36 2.20 -0.80
CA GLU A 219 21.80 2.56 -2.10
C GLU A 219 20.36 2.06 -2.25
N ALA A 220 19.79 1.48 -1.19
CA ALA A 220 18.44 0.94 -1.23
C ALA A 220 17.41 2.03 -1.58
N PRO A 221 16.58 1.81 -2.62
CA PRO A 221 15.57 2.80 -3.05
C PRO A 221 14.38 2.84 -2.08
N ILE A 222 14.33 1.95 -1.12
CA ILE A 222 13.26 1.82 -0.13
C ILE A 222 13.86 1.89 1.26
N ARG A 223 13.24 2.67 2.15
CA ARG A 223 13.46 2.63 3.58
C ARG A 223 12.16 2.30 4.29
N THR A 224 12.28 1.52 5.35
CA THR A 224 11.15 1.08 6.17
C THR A 224 11.33 1.53 7.61
N ALA A 225 10.25 2.04 8.22
CA ALA A 225 10.20 2.41 9.62
C ALA A 225 9.02 1.75 10.32
N LEU A 226 9.24 1.28 11.55
CA LEU A 226 8.18 0.95 12.50
C LEU A 226 7.97 2.13 13.43
N VAL A 227 6.77 2.66 13.50
CA VAL A 227 6.39 3.75 14.41
C VAL A 227 5.24 3.28 15.29
N THR A 228 5.54 2.87 16.52
CA THR A 228 4.57 2.22 17.39
C THR A 228 4.38 2.95 18.72
N ALA A 229 3.18 2.90 19.26
CA ALA A 229 2.87 3.38 20.60
C ALA A 229 3.50 2.54 21.72
N ARG A 230 4.02 1.36 21.41
CA ARG A 230 4.71 0.52 22.39
C ARG A 230 5.95 1.20 22.96
N SER A 231 6.32 0.83 24.17
CA SER A 231 7.56 1.26 24.84
C SER A 231 8.21 0.08 25.55
N ALA A 232 9.30 0.30 26.28
CA ALA A 232 9.86 -0.69 27.18
C ALA A 232 8.82 -1.05 28.28
N PRO A 233 8.61 -2.34 28.62
CA PRO A 233 9.35 -3.51 28.14
C PRO A 233 8.75 -4.20 26.89
N ALA A 234 7.58 -3.74 26.37
CA ALA A 234 6.87 -4.40 25.27
C ALA A 234 7.63 -4.36 23.92
N HIS A 235 8.66 -3.50 23.79
CA HIS A 235 9.53 -3.43 22.61
C HIS A 235 10.32 -4.74 22.37
N GLU A 236 10.65 -5.48 23.42
CA GLU A 236 11.46 -6.69 23.32
C GLU A 236 10.77 -7.76 22.45
N ARG A 237 9.47 -7.98 22.66
CA ARG A 237 8.68 -8.93 21.87
C ARG A 237 8.62 -8.56 20.39
N VAL A 238 8.50 -7.27 20.07
CA VAL A 238 8.54 -6.75 18.71
C VAL A 238 9.85 -7.09 18.01
N ILE A 239 10.97 -6.82 18.66
CA ILE A 239 12.31 -7.10 18.11
C ILE A 239 12.50 -8.60 17.89
N HIS A 240 12.10 -9.44 18.84
CA HIS A 240 12.17 -10.90 18.70
C HIS A 240 11.26 -11.40 17.55
N THR A 241 10.10 -10.80 17.38
CA THR A 241 9.17 -11.13 16.30
C THR A 241 9.79 -10.84 14.93
N LEU A 242 10.31 -9.65 14.72
CA LEU A 242 10.95 -9.27 13.45
C LEU A 242 12.15 -10.17 13.11
N ARG A 243 12.96 -10.52 14.14
CA ARG A 243 14.05 -11.49 13.98
C ARG A 243 13.55 -12.88 13.61
N ALA A 244 12.49 -13.37 14.27
CA ALA A 244 11.90 -14.68 13.96
C ALA A 244 11.30 -14.74 12.55
N TRP A 245 10.82 -13.61 12.02
CA TRP A 245 10.34 -13.50 10.64
C TRP A 245 11.46 -13.28 9.62
N ASN A 246 12.71 -13.09 10.07
CA ASN A 246 13.84 -12.69 9.23
C ASN A 246 13.57 -11.41 8.42
N ILE A 247 12.85 -10.47 9.00
CA ILE A 247 12.52 -9.18 8.38
C ILE A 247 13.34 -8.10 9.07
N ARG A 248 14.07 -7.32 8.26
CA ARG A 248 14.77 -6.12 8.72
C ARG A 248 13.89 -4.91 8.45
N ILE A 249 13.78 -4.06 9.47
CA ILE A 249 13.25 -2.70 9.37
C ILE A 249 14.42 -1.74 9.62
N ASP A 250 14.52 -0.68 8.81
CA ASP A 250 15.67 0.24 8.89
C ASP A 250 15.62 1.10 10.14
N GLU A 251 14.42 1.53 10.56
CA GLU A 251 14.20 2.34 11.75
C GLU A 251 13.07 1.78 12.61
N SER A 252 13.21 1.83 13.93
CA SER A 252 12.17 1.39 14.87
C SER A 252 12.01 2.43 15.96
N ILE A 253 10.85 3.06 16.01
CA ILE A 253 10.54 4.19 16.90
C ILE A 253 9.46 3.74 17.87
N PHE A 254 9.82 3.67 19.16
CA PHE A 254 8.97 3.23 20.27
C PHE A 254 8.53 4.45 21.08
N LEU A 255 7.30 4.90 20.91
CA LEU A 255 6.83 6.22 21.34
C LEU A 255 6.27 6.26 22.76
N GLY A 256 5.87 5.09 23.33
CA GLY A 256 5.26 5.09 24.66
C GLY A 256 3.99 5.93 24.78
N GLY A 257 3.22 6.04 23.69
CA GLY A 257 1.99 6.82 23.65
C GLY A 257 2.15 8.28 23.20
N LEU A 258 3.35 8.73 22.82
CA LEU A 258 3.54 10.04 22.19
C LEU A 258 2.86 10.11 20.82
N ASP A 259 2.50 11.32 20.39
CA ASP A 259 1.95 11.57 19.05
C ASP A 259 2.97 11.19 17.95
N LYS A 260 2.50 10.50 16.94
CA LYS A 260 3.33 10.02 15.83
C LYS A 260 3.67 11.12 14.82
N ALA A 261 2.87 12.18 14.75
CA ALA A 261 2.92 13.15 13.66
C ALA A 261 4.29 13.82 13.50
N ASP A 262 4.94 14.19 14.60
CA ASP A 262 6.25 14.86 14.53
C ASP A 262 7.37 13.91 14.12
N PHE A 263 7.27 12.65 14.52
CA PHE A 263 8.23 11.60 14.14
C PHE A 263 8.09 11.19 12.67
N LEU A 264 6.87 11.25 12.12
CA LEU A 264 6.62 10.96 10.70
C LEU A 264 7.04 12.10 9.78
N ARG A 265 7.22 13.32 10.30
CA ARG A 265 7.71 14.49 9.54
C ARG A 265 9.23 14.60 9.54
N ALA A 266 9.90 13.99 10.51
CA ALA A 266 11.36 14.01 10.64
C ALA A 266 12.03 13.11 9.61
#